data_93143c329e52e265760b0ebdf732520c
#
_entry.id   93143c329e52e265760b0ebdf732520c
#
_cell.length_a   1.000
_cell.length_b   1.000
_cell.length_c   1.000
_cell.angle_alpha   90.00
_cell.angle_beta   90.00
_cell.angle_gamma   90.00
#
_symmetry.space_group_name_H-M   'P 1'
#
loop_
_entity.id
_entity.type
_entity.pdbx_description
1 polymer ?
#
loop_
_entity_poly.entity_id
_entity_poly.type
_entity_poly.pdbx_seq_one_letter_code
_entity_poly.pdbx_strand_id
1 'polypeptide(L)'
;MYQFGIISSKLLLLKTIEIQIMPDDFTVINLEKHPTKDILDKHENGSLTVVWRDWDQIISHEPKMVYVSSVFPGEIKGPHIHTKRNSYFSCIHGNVVFIVKDKQGNYHEIKSNSDEPKLIHVPNMVASAHINSGNETARVLTLADIAWKPNDNEMQNITFDDYDMDKWRK
;
A
#
# COMPACT_ATOMS: atom_id res chain seq x y z
N MET A 1 -35.83 13.16 -44.83
CA MET A 1 -34.65 13.98 -44.45
C MET A 1 -34.46 13.80 -42.96
N TYR A 2 -33.64 12.82 -42.56
CA TYR A 2 -33.37 12.51 -41.16
C TYR A 2 -32.02 13.11 -40.77
N GLN A 3 -32.02 14.03 -39.82
CA GLN A 3 -30.82 14.60 -39.25
C GLN A 3 -30.24 13.61 -38.19
N PHE A 4 -29.06 13.08 -38.45
CA PHE A 4 -28.29 12.36 -37.47
C PHE A 4 -27.65 13.34 -36.50
N GLY A 5 -28.06 13.31 -35.23
CA GLY A 5 -27.45 14.04 -34.15
C GLY A 5 -26.07 13.43 -33.84
N ILE A 6 -25.07 14.29 -33.81
CA ILE A 6 -23.68 13.97 -33.44
C ILE A 6 -23.65 13.66 -31.98
N ILE A 7 -23.38 12.39 -31.63
CA ILE A 7 -23.10 11.97 -30.26
C ILE A 7 -21.68 12.44 -29.95
N SER A 8 -21.59 13.46 -29.10
CA SER A 8 -20.34 13.95 -28.54
C SER A 8 -19.75 12.83 -27.68
N SER A 9 -18.71 12.17 -28.16
CA SER A 9 -17.91 11.23 -27.39
C SER A 9 -17.15 12.00 -26.30
N LYS A 10 -17.68 11.99 -25.07
CA LYS A 10 -16.91 12.33 -23.87
C LYS A 10 -15.79 11.31 -23.77
N LEU A 11 -14.60 11.69 -24.21
CA LEU A 11 -13.37 10.96 -23.96
C LEU A 11 -13.17 10.93 -22.45
N LEU A 12 -13.50 9.79 -21.84
CA LEU A 12 -13.20 9.52 -20.44
C LEU A 12 -11.68 9.42 -20.35
N LEU A 13 -11.04 10.45 -19.84
CA LEU A 13 -9.62 10.48 -19.60
C LEU A 13 -9.36 9.48 -18.47
N LEU A 14 -9.02 8.26 -18.83
CA LEU A 14 -8.46 7.26 -17.89
C LEU A 14 -7.13 7.86 -17.42
N LYS A 15 -7.11 8.42 -16.22
CA LYS A 15 -5.86 8.77 -15.56
C LYS A 15 -5.04 7.50 -15.45
N THR A 16 -3.89 7.50 -16.10
CA THR A 16 -2.91 6.44 -16.03
C THR A 16 -2.47 6.32 -14.58
N ILE A 17 -2.70 5.17 -13.95
CA ILE A 17 -2.14 4.86 -12.64
C ILE A 17 -0.63 4.86 -12.82
N GLU A 18 0.08 5.78 -12.19
CA GLU A 18 1.54 5.75 -12.16
C GLU A 18 2.00 4.57 -11.31
N ILE A 19 2.30 3.47 -11.98
CA ILE A 19 2.94 2.29 -11.38
C ILE A 19 4.43 2.51 -11.46
N GLN A 20 5.08 2.77 -10.35
CA GLN A 20 6.53 2.79 -10.26
C GLN A 20 7.00 1.33 -10.14
N ILE A 21 7.20 0.68 -11.28
CA ILE A 21 7.73 -0.69 -11.34
C ILE A 21 9.22 -0.60 -11.02
N MET A 22 9.60 -1.05 -9.84
CA MET A 22 11.00 -1.35 -9.52
C MET A 22 11.31 -2.75 -10.07
N PRO A 23 12.52 -3.01 -10.60
CA PRO A 23 12.81 -4.28 -11.26
C PRO A 23 12.61 -5.46 -10.28
N ASP A 24 11.65 -6.33 -10.55
CA ASP A 24 11.37 -7.68 -10.05
C ASP A 24 11.18 -7.91 -8.53
N ASP A 25 11.36 -6.92 -7.65
CA ASP A 25 11.46 -7.18 -6.22
C ASP A 25 10.30 -6.64 -5.37
N PHE A 26 9.67 -5.54 -5.76
CA PHE A 26 8.48 -4.98 -5.11
C PHE A 26 7.86 -3.89 -6.01
N THR A 27 6.62 -3.48 -5.70
CA THR A 27 5.93 -2.45 -6.49
C THR A 27 5.30 -1.40 -5.57
N VAL A 28 5.39 -0.14 -5.96
CA VAL A 28 4.71 0.97 -5.30
C VAL A 28 3.69 1.57 -6.25
N ILE A 29 2.44 1.68 -5.79
CA ILE A 29 1.32 2.21 -6.55
C ILE A 29 0.75 3.40 -5.78
N ASN A 30 0.68 4.57 -6.43
CA ASN A 30 -0.03 5.71 -5.88
C ASN A 30 -1.53 5.47 -6.01
N LEU A 31 -2.25 5.47 -4.88
CA LEU A 31 -3.69 5.25 -4.88
C LEU A 31 -4.43 6.57 -5.16
N GLU A 32 -5.53 6.48 -5.88
CA GLU A 32 -6.40 7.62 -6.12
C GLU A 32 -7.24 7.93 -4.88
N LYS A 33 -7.28 9.22 -4.52
CA LYS A 33 -8.14 9.77 -3.48
C LYS A 33 -9.23 10.62 -4.15
N HIS A 34 -10.48 10.25 -3.98
CA HIS A 34 -11.61 10.90 -4.60
C HIS A 34 -12.41 11.68 -3.54
N PRO A 35 -12.62 13.00 -3.70
CA PRO A 35 -13.49 13.75 -2.80
C PRO A 35 -14.92 13.24 -2.89
N THR A 36 -15.58 13.13 -1.74
CA THR A 36 -17.02 12.80 -1.65
C THR A 36 -17.83 14.04 -1.32
N LYS A 37 -19.09 14.05 -1.77
CA LYS A 37 -19.99 15.19 -1.58
C LYS A 37 -21.29 14.77 -0.94
N ASP A 38 -21.83 15.63 -0.10
CA ASP A 38 -23.16 15.47 0.44
C ASP A 38 -24.23 15.38 -0.66
N ILE A 39 -25.26 14.57 -0.44
CA ILE A 39 -26.31 14.35 -1.44
C ILE A 39 -27.19 15.59 -1.62
N LEU A 40 -27.46 16.34 -0.55
CA LEU A 40 -28.40 17.43 -0.54
C LEU A 40 -27.80 18.74 -1.05
N ASP A 41 -26.78 19.25 -0.37
CA ASP A 41 -26.19 20.56 -0.63
C ASP A 41 -24.87 20.51 -1.40
N LYS A 42 -24.38 19.30 -1.71
CA LYS A 42 -23.18 19.06 -2.53
C LYS A 42 -21.86 19.57 -1.93
N HIS A 43 -21.83 19.99 -0.67
CA HIS A 43 -20.56 20.33 -0.04
C HIS A 43 -19.65 19.10 0.04
N GLU A 44 -18.34 19.29 0.05
CA GLU A 44 -17.38 18.22 0.23
C GLU A 44 -17.44 17.73 1.69
N ASN A 45 -17.79 16.46 1.88
CA ASN A 45 -17.98 15.84 3.18
C ASN A 45 -16.93 14.78 3.52
N GLY A 46 -15.90 14.62 2.68
CA GLY A 46 -14.82 13.67 2.90
C GLY A 46 -14.16 13.17 1.62
N SER A 47 -13.55 12.02 1.70
CA SER A 47 -12.89 11.38 0.56
C SER A 47 -12.98 9.86 0.61
N LEU A 48 -12.85 9.24 -0.55
CA LEU A 48 -12.77 7.79 -0.75
C LEU A 48 -11.42 7.46 -1.37
N THR A 49 -10.71 6.50 -0.80
CA THR A 49 -9.51 5.91 -1.39
C THR A 49 -9.79 4.45 -1.70
N VAL A 50 -9.67 4.07 -2.97
CA VAL A 50 -9.82 2.68 -3.39
C VAL A 50 -8.48 1.98 -3.24
N VAL A 51 -8.42 0.99 -2.36
CA VAL A 51 -7.19 0.23 -2.10
C VAL A 51 -7.08 -0.97 -3.02
N TRP A 52 -8.22 -1.62 -3.33
CA TRP A 52 -8.27 -2.78 -4.21
C TRP A 52 -9.66 -2.96 -4.82
N ARG A 53 -9.67 -3.38 -6.07
CA ARG A 53 -10.86 -3.88 -6.80
C ARG A 53 -10.44 -5.13 -7.57
N ASP A 54 -11.35 -6.07 -7.73
CA ASP A 54 -11.11 -7.37 -8.39
C ASP A 54 -10.71 -7.25 -9.86
N TRP A 55 -11.08 -6.15 -10.53
CA TRP A 55 -10.76 -5.91 -11.95
C TRP A 55 -9.53 -5.03 -12.21
N ASP A 56 -8.88 -4.46 -11.17
CA ASP A 56 -7.75 -3.52 -11.35
C ASP A 56 -6.45 -4.21 -11.78
N GLN A 57 -6.34 -5.51 -11.65
CA GLN A 57 -5.13 -6.31 -11.89
C GLN A 57 -3.88 -5.82 -11.12
N ILE A 58 -4.07 -4.95 -10.14
CA ILE A 58 -3.02 -4.41 -9.29
C ILE A 58 -2.49 -5.49 -8.34
N ILE A 59 -3.38 -6.38 -7.92
CA ILE A 59 -3.09 -7.52 -7.06
C ILE A 59 -3.21 -8.78 -7.90
N SER A 60 -2.10 -9.52 -8.02
CA SER A 60 -2.02 -10.71 -8.87
C SER A 60 -2.89 -11.88 -8.40
N HIS A 61 -3.29 -11.87 -7.12
CA HIS A 61 -4.11 -12.92 -6.51
C HIS A 61 -5.13 -12.28 -5.56
N GLU A 62 -6.34 -12.82 -5.53
CA GLU A 62 -7.35 -12.38 -4.55
C GLU A 62 -6.82 -12.46 -3.11
N PRO A 63 -7.01 -11.41 -2.31
CA PRO A 63 -6.65 -11.46 -0.89
C PRO A 63 -7.41 -12.57 -0.17
N LYS A 64 -6.67 -13.41 0.56
CA LYS A 64 -7.23 -14.45 1.42
C LYS A 64 -7.29 -14.01 2.89
N MET A 65 -6.60 -12.93 3.21
CA MET A 65 -6.64 -12.29 4.52
C MET A 65 -6.51 -10.79 4.37
N VAL A 66 -7.34 -10.05 5.10
CA VAL A 66 -7.27 -8.59 5.21
C VAL A 66 -7.22 -8.24 6.69
N TYR A 67 -6.26 -7.40 7.08
CA TYR A 67 -6.15 -6.97 8.47
C TYR A 67 -5.56 -5.57 8.59
N VAL A 68 -5.75 -4.96 9.76
CA VAL A 68 -5.14 -3.68 10.11
C VAL A 68 -4.21 -3.89 11.29
N SER A 69 -2.96 -3.46 11.15
CA SER A 69 -2.00 -3.40 12.24
C SER A 69 -1.83 -1.98 12.74
N SER A 70 -1.66 -1.84 14.05
CA SER A 70 -1.33 -0.56 14.70
C SER A 70 0.15 -0.50 15.01
N VAL A 71 0.78 0.66 14.81
CA VAL A 71 2.19 0.91 15.09
C VAL A 71 2.27 2.18 15.95
N PHE A 72 2.79 2.07 17.16
CA PHE A 72 2.95 3.21 18.06
C PHE A 72 4.05 4.15 17.55
N PRO A 73 4.04 5.45 17.95
CA PRO A 73 5.08 6.40 17.55
C PRO A 73 6.50 5.88 17.81
N GLY A 74 7.35 5.96 16.79
CA GLY A 74 8.74 5.49 16.85
C GLY A 74 8.92 3.96 16.84
N GLU A 75 7.83 3.18 16.89
CA GLU A 75 7.91 1.72 16.87
C GLU A 75 8.04 1.16 15.45
N ILE A 76 8.63 -0.03 15.37
CA ILE A 76 8.93 -0.76 14.15
C ILE A 76 8.17 -2.09 14.15
N LYS A 77 7.64 -2.47 12.99
CA LYS A 77 7.18 -3.82 12.71
C LYS A 77 8.07 -4.46 11.65
N GLY A 78 8.61 -5.62 11.95
CA GLY A 78 9.66 -6.27 11.17
C GLY A 78 11.07 -5.89 11.67
N PRO A 79 12.13 -6.12 10.88
CA PRO A 79 12.08 -6.70 9.53
C PRO A 79 11.64 -8.17 9.49
N HIS A 80 10.84 -8.50 8.45
CA HIS A 80 10.37 -9.87 8.22
C HIS A 80 10.60 -10.28 6.76
N ILE A 81 10.73 -11.58 6.55
CA ILE A 81 10.58 -12.23 5.25
C ILE A 81 9.39 -13.19 5.34
N HIS A 82 8.50 -13.12 4.36
CA HIS A 82 7.45 -14.10 4.13
C HIS A 82 7.91 -15.09 3.07
N THR A 83 7.96 -16.37 3.38
CA THR A 83 8.53 -17.38 2.48
C THR A 83 7.58 -17.77 1.34
N LYS A 84 6.27 -17.54 1.51
CA LYS A 84 5.22 -17.95 0.56
C LYS A 84 4.26 -16.82 0.23
N ARG A 85 3.99 -15.93 1.20
CA ARG A 85 2.96 -14.91 1.15
C ARG A 85 3.41 -13.66 0.41
N ASN A 86 2.59 -13.17 -0.51
CA ASN A 86 2.67 -11.82 -1.02
C ASN A 86 1.81 -10.91 -0.15
N SER A 87 2.32 -9.74 0.19
CA SER A 87 1.64 -8.77 1.03
C SER A 87 1.55 -7.40 0.34
N TYR A 88 0.42 -6.74 0.53
CA TYR A 88 0.15 -5.42 -0.01
C TYR A 88 -0.21 -4.51 1.16
N PHE A 89 0.57 -3.48 1.38
CA PHE A 89 0.45 -2.59 2.53
C PHE A 89 -0.01 -1.20 2.11
N SER A 90 -0.91 -0.62 2.89
CA SER A 90 -1.32 0.78 2.74
C SER A 90 -1.44 1.45 4.10
N CYS A 91 -0.78 2.60 4.30
CA CYS A 91 -0.99 3.41 5.49
C CYS A 91 -2.33 4.15 5.39
N ILE A 92 -3.28 3.79 6.25
CA ILE A 92 -4.63 4.37 6.25
C ILE A 92 -4.85 5.42 7.34
N HIS A 93 -3.89 5.57 8.26
CA HIS A 93 -3.87 6.61 9.30
C HIS A 93 -2.46 6.81 9.84
N GLY A 94 -2.11 8.06 10.19
CA GLY A 94 -0.79 8.42 10.66
C GLY A 94 0.27 8.46 9.54
N ASN A 95 1.54 8.33 9.90
CA ASN A 95 2.67 8.42 8.99
C ASN A 95 3.57 7.20 9.13
N VAL A 96 3.82 6.50 8.05
CA VAL A 96 4.64 5.30 8.02
C VAL A 96 5.72 5.42 6.95
N VAL A 97 6.93 4.97 7.28
CA VAL A 97 7.98 4.70 6.30
C VAL A 97 8.10 3.19 6.17
N PHE A 98 7.85 2.68 4.96
CA PHE A 98 8.14 1.29 4.61
C PHE A 98 9.58 1.20 4.13
N ILE A 99 10.29 0.20 4.62
CA ILE A 99 11.67 -0.10 4.26
C ILE A 99 11.66 -1.49 3.64
N VAL A 100 12.04 -1.54 2.36
CA VAL A 100 12.11 -2.78 1.60
C VAL A 100 13.56 -3.02 1.18
N LYS A 101 14.10 -4.19 1.48
CA LYS A 101 15.42 -4.61 1.01
C LYS A 101 15.23 -5.45 -0.25
N ASP A 102 15.73 -4.95 -1.39
CA ASP A 102 15.63 -5.66 -2.67
C ASP A 102 16.59 -6.87 -2.74
N LYS A 103 16.48 -7.69 -3.76
CA LYS A 103 17.33 -8.87 -3.97
C LYS A 103 18.80 -8.53 -4.22
N GLN A 104 19.09 -7.30 -4.61
CA GLN A 104 20.44 -6.78 -4.77
C GLN A 104 21.03 -6.29 -3.44
N GLY A 105 20.21 -6.22 -2.38
CA GLY A 105 20.61 -5.76 -1.05
C GLY A 105 20.42 -4.26 -0.82
N ASN A 106 19.83 -3.50 -1.76
CA ASN A 106 19.60 -2.08 -1.60
C ASN A 106 18.34 -1.85 -0.76
N TYR A 107 18.35 -0.77 0.04
CA TYR A 107 17.21 -0.35 0.83
C TYR A 107 16.40 0.74 0.13
N HIS A 108 15.10 0.55 0.07
CA HIS A 108 14.15 1.50 -0.48
C HIS A 108 13.22 2.01 0.62
N GLU A 109 13.09 3.34 0.70
CA GLU A 109 12.32 4.03 1.72
C GLU A 109 11.07 4.63 1.10
N ILE A 110 9.90 4.11 1.44
CA ILE A 110 8.62 4.53 0.88
C ILE A 110 7.79 5.20 1.98
N LYS A 111 7.66 6.51 1.93
CA LYS A 111 6.77 7.26 2.83
C LYS A 111 5.32 7.11 2.36
N SER A 112 4.42 6.87 3.29
CA SER A 112 2.98 6.75 3.04
C SER A 112 2.18 7.27 4.23
N ASN A 113 1.06 7.89 3.93
CA ASN A 113 0.06 8.35 4.89
C ASN A 113 -1.33 8.36 4.22
N SER A 114 -2.38 8.78 4.95
CA SER A 114 -3.74 8.83 4.42
C SER A 114 -3.99 9.95 3.40
N ASP A 115 -3.09 10.94 3.29
CA ASP A 115 -3.22 12.03 2.32
C ASP A 115 -2.52 11.73 1.01
N GLU A 116 -1.40 11.00 1.10
CA GLU A 116 -0.67 10.44 -0.04
C GLU A 116 -0.67 8.91 0.03
N PRO A 117 -1.85 8.28 -0.18
CA PRO A 117 -2.00 6.86 0.01
C PRO A 117 -1.26 6.08 -1.08
N LYS A 118 -0.53 5.06 -0.64
CA LYS A 118 0.20 4.14 -1.53
C LYS A 118 -0.17 2.71 -1.19
N LEU A 119 -0.19 1.87 -2.20
CA LEU A 119 -0.21 0.42 -2.06
C LEU A 119 1.18 -0.12 -2.36
N ILE A 120 1.82 -0.71 -1.36
CA ILE A 120 3.16 -1.26 -1.46
C ILE A 120 3.05 -2.78 -1.53
N HIS A 121 3.34 -3.36 -2.69
CA HIS A 121 3.44 -4.80 -2.88
C HIS A 121 4.83 -5.28 -2.48
N VAL A 122 4.89 -6.16 -1.50
CA VAL A 122 6.10 -6.87 -1.09
C VAL A 122 5.87 -8.35 -1.39
N PRO A 123 6.53 -8.90 -2.43
CA PRO A 123 6.41 -10.31 -2.77
C PRO A 123 7.06 -11.20 -1.71
N ASN A 124 6.76 -12.51 -1.81
CA ASN A 124 7.46 -13.49 -0.99
C ASN A 124 8.98 -13.40 -1.20
N MET A 125 9.74 -13.82 -0.21
CA MET A 125 11.21 -13.78 -0.18
C MET A 125 11.83 -12.36 -0.25
N VAL A 126 11.04 -11.31 -0.20
CA VAL A 126 11.52 -9.93 -0.09
C VAL A 126 11.38 -9.45 1.36
N ALA A 127 12.47 -8.90 1.88
CA ALA A 127 12.53 -8.42 3.25
C ALA A 127 11.89 -7.04 3.39
N SER A 128 11.06 -6.85 4.40
CA SER A 128 10.47 -5.54 4.66
C SER A 128 10.26 -5.25 6.14
N ALA A 129 10.24 -3.97 6.45
CA ALA A 129 9.84 -3.41 7.73
C ALA A 129 9.00 -2.15 7.50
N HIS A 130 8.29 -1.72 8.52
CA HIS A 130 7.70 -0.39 8.51
C HIS A 130 7.78 0.24 9.90
N ILE A 131 8.06 1.54 9.92
CA ILE A 131 8.22 2.34 11.12
C ILE A 131 7.21 3.48 11.12
N ASN A 132 6.62 3.73 12.28
CA ASN A 132 5.82 4.94 12.48
C ASN A 132 6.74 6.14 12.72
N SER A 133 6.84 7.00 11.72
CA SER A 133 7.62 8.24 11.79
C SER A 133 6.83 9.47 12.27
N GLY A 134 5.57 9.26 12.67
CA GLY A 134 4.67 10.29 13.20
C GLY A 134 4.65 10.32 14.73
N ASN A 135 3.77 11.16 15.28
CA ASN A 135 3.58 11.34 16.72
C ASN A 135 2.26 10.75 17.25
N GLU A 136 1.50 10.08 16.42
CA GLU A 136 0.26 9.37 16.75
C GLU A 136 0.34 7.90 16.30
N THR A 137 -0.54 7.05 16.81
CA THR A 137 -0.60 5.64 16.39
C THR A 137 -0.95 5.53 14.92
N ALA A 138 -0.04 5.01 14.12
CA ALA A 138 -0.30 4.72 12.71
C ALA A 138 -1.09 3.41 12.54
N ARG A 139 -1.87 3.32 11.45
CA ARG A 139 -2.63 2.13 11.06
C ARG A 139 -2.28 1.73 9.64
N VAL A 140 -1.90 0.48 9.48
CA VAL A 140 -1.53 -0.11 8.20
C VAL A 140 -2.53 -1.20 7.85
N LEU A 141 -3.27 -0.99 6.76
CA LEU A 141 -4.10 -2.01 6.13
C LEU A 141 -3.18 -2.94 5.34
N THR A 142 -3.39 -4.24 5.49
CA THR A 142 -2.65 -5.27 4.77
C THR A 142 -3.61 -6.22 4.08
N LEU A 143 -3.37 -6.44 2.79
CA LEU A 143 -3.98 -7.49 1.99
C LEU A 143 -2.94 -8.59 1.80
N ALA A 144 -3.31 -9.84 1.99
CA ALA A 144 -2.41 -10.98 1.85
C ALA A 144 -3.07 -12.10 1.03
N ASP A 145 -2.32 -12.69 0.10
CA ASP A 145 -2.80 -13.78 -0.76
C ASP A 145 -2.87 -15.14 -0.06
N ILE A 146 -2.23 -15.26 1.11
CA ILE A 146 -2.28 -16.43 1.99
C ILE A 146 -2.73 -15.99 3.38
N ALA A 147 -3.75 -16.64 3.92
CA ALA A 147 -4.17 -16.43 5.30
C ALA A 147 -3.17 -17.03 6.28
N TRP A 148 -2.85 -16.30 7.34
CA TRP A 148 -2.03 -16.81 8.42
C TRP A 148 -2.69 -18.03 9.09
N LYS A 149 -1.86 -19.02 9.43
CA LYS A 149 -2.26 -20.19 10.22
C LYS A 149 -1.29 -20.39 11.37
N PRO A 150 -1.75 -20.85 12.55
CA PRO A 150 -0.86 -21.21 13.63
C PRO A 150 0.18 -22.25 13.19
N ASN A 151 1.45 -22.03 13.56
CA ASN A 151 2.57 -22.97 13.34
C ASN A 151 2.92 -23.22 11.85
N ASP A 152 2.59 -22.31 10.93
CA ASP A 152 2.93 -22.47 9.52
C ASP A 152 4.37 -22.09 9.16
N ASN A 153 5.10 -21.43 10.11
CA ASN A 153 6.49 -20.97 9.95
C ASN A 153 6.76 -20.18 8.64
N GLU A 154 5.72 -19.57 8.11
CA GLU A 154 5.75 -18.85 6.85
C GLU A 154 6.50 -17.51 6.97
N MET A 155 6.45 -16.89 8.16
CA MET A 155 7.13 -15.62 8.46
C MET A 155 8.42 -15.88 9.23
N GLN A 156 9.51 -15.25 8.82
CA GLN A 156 10.81 -15.29 9.48
C GLN A 156 11.23 -13.87 9.91
N ASN A 157 11.63 -13.72 11.17
CA ASN A 157 12.25 -12.50 11.65
C ASN A 157 13.71 -12.46 11.18
N ILE A 158 14.13 -11.28 10.72
CA ILE A 158 15.51 -11.02 10.30
C ILE A 158 15.97 -9.68 10.88
N THR A 159 17.22 -9.30 10.61
CA THR A 159 17.78 -7.98 10.95
C THR A 159 18.21 -7.23 9.71
N PHE A 160 18.20 -5.89 9.80
CA PHE A 160 18.77 -4.99 8.81
C PHE A 160 20.04 -4.37 9.40
N ASP A 161 21.10 -5.18 9.59
CA ASP A 161 22.30 -4.79 10.34
C ASP A 161 23.08 -3.64 9.69
N ASP A 162 22.93 -3.48 8.38
CA ASP A 162 23.59 -2.46 7.55
C ASP A 162 22.67 -1.25 7.25
N TYR A 163 21.55 -1.10 7.98
CA TYR A 163 20.60 0.00 7.79
C TYR A 163 20.23 0.67 9.11
N ASP A 164 20.41 1.99 9.17
CA ASP A 164 20.02 2.78 10.33
C ASP A 164 18.51 3.00 10.40
N MET A 165 17.82 2.16 11.20
CA MET A 165 16.39 2.27 11.45
C MET A 165 16.06 3.47 12.36
N ASP A 166 16.99 3.87 13.23
CA ASP A 166 16.73 4.89 14.27
C ASP A 166 16.59 6.29 13.70
N LYS A 167 17.09 6.53 12.48
CA LYS A 167 16.91 7.82 11.78
C LYS A 167 15.46 8.22 11.59
N TRP A 168 14.51 7.28 11.68
CA TRP A 168 13.07 7.51 11.55
C TRP A 168 12.34 7.63 12.89
N ARG A 169 13.00 7.32 14.00
CA ARG A 169 12.45 7.51 15.34
C ARG A 169 12.57 9.00 15.71
N LYS A 170 11.46 9.56 16.14
CA LYS A 170 11.39 10.95 16.64
C LYS A 170 11.29 10.94 18.15
#